data_3ec1b60f53e77dc6b7ac1144982c756a
#
_entry.id   3ec1b60f53e77dc6b7ac1144982c756a
#
_cell.length_a   1.000
_cell.length_b   1.000
_cell.length_c   1.000
_cell.angle_alpha   90.00
_cell.angle_beta   90.00
_cell.angle_gamma   90.00
#
_symmetry.space_group_name_H-M   'P 1'
#
loop_
_entity.id
_entity.type
_entity.pdbx_description
1 polymer ?
#
loop_
_entity_poly.entity_id
_entity_poly.type
_entity_poly.pdbx_seq_one_letter_code
_entity_poly.pdbx_strand_id
1 'polypeptide(L)'
;QMFFFEKGAITNSILPHLVNAMVNENNYVTYELFARTVDKKQYAHTIQARMRSKQVKFDKKAEWFQTFESEMHRFPRDRKDDQVDAIAILGHGLKRFIEAPTAKEAAEEAYQEEVAMFDMDTGRSAYTGY
;
A
#
# COMPACT_ATOMS: atom_id res chain seq x y z
N GLN A 1 -7.70 -0.18 11.69
CA GLN A 1 -6.26 -0.44 11.57
C GLN A 1 -5.99 -1.14 10.26
N MET A 2 -4.87 -0.80 9.63
CA MET A 2 -4.43 -1.42 8.39
C MET A 2 -2.99 -1.88 8.53
N PHE A 3 -2.71 -3.06 8.00
CA PHE A 3 -1.40 -3.68 8.00
C PHE A 3 -0.89 -3.86 6.57
N PHE A 4 0.40 -3.69 6.38
CA PHE A 4 1.08 -3.92 5.11
C PHE A 4 2.09 -5.04 5.28
N PHE A 5 2.03 -6.02 4.40
CA PHE A 5 2.96 -7.15 4.39
C PHE A 5 3.64 -7.28 3.03
N GLU A 6 4.89 -7.70 3.04
CA GLU A 6 5.55 -8.14 1.82
C GLU A 6 5.06 -9.55 1.44
N LYS A 7 4.75 -9.76 0.17
CA LYS A 7 4.45 -11.11 -0.36
C LYS A 7 5.68 -12.00 -0.25
N GLY A 8 5.54 -13.15 0.38
CA GLY A 8 6.64 -14.10 0.52
C GLY A 8 6.22 -15.35 1.29
N ALA A 9 7.14 -16.30 1.40
CA ALA A 9 6.88 -17.58 2.08
C ALA A 9 6.50 -17.39 3.55
N ILE A 10 7.17 -16.47 4.24
CA ILE A 10 6.89 -16.15 5.66
C ILE A 10 5.47 -15.59 5.80
N THR A 11 5.11 -14.61 4.99
CA THR A 11 3.77 -14.01 5.02
C THR A 11 2.70 -15.04 4.71
N ASN A 12 2.91 -15.87 3.71
CA ASN A 12 1.97 -16.94 3.34
C ASN A 12 1.77 -17.96 4.47
N SER A 13 2.79 -18.22 5.29
CA SER A 13 2.65 -19.12 6.44
C SER A 13 1.94 -18.48 7.63
N ILE A 14 2.03 -17.16 7.79
CA ILE A 14 1.44 -16.42 8.93
C ILE A 14 -0.02 -16.05 8.66
N LEU A 15 -0.39 -15.70 7.43
CA LEU A 15 -1.72 -15.21 7.09
C LEU A 15 -2.88 -16.10 7.54
N PRO A 16 -2.84 -17.43 7.40
CA PRO A 16 -3.92 -18.30 7.89
C PRO A 16 -4.11 -18.19 9.40
N HIS A 17 -3.02 -18.07 10.16
CA HIS A 17 -3.07 -17.91 11.62
C HIS A 17 -3.65 -16.53 12.00
N LEU A 18 -3.28 -15.48 11.27
CA LEU A 18 -3.84 -14.14 11.47
C LEU A 18 -5.36 -14.15 11.21
N VAL A 19 -5.81 -14.74 10.11
CA VAL A 19 -7.25 -14.84 9.79
C VAL A 19 -8.00 -15.63 10.85
N ASN A 20 -7.45 -16.75 11.32
CA ASN A 20 -8.06 -17.53 12.40
C ASN A 20 -8.15 -16.72 13.70
N ALA A 21 -7.11 -15.98 14.06
CA ALA A 21 -7.14 -15.10 15.22
C ALA A 21 -8.21 -14.00 15.10
N MET A 22 -8.34 -13.37 13.92
CA MET A 22 -9.39 -12.38 13.65
C MET A 22 -10.79 -12.96 13.89
N VAL A 23 -11.04 -14.18 13.44
CA VAL A 23 -12.32 -14.86 13.61
C VAL A 23 -12.56 -15.21 15.08
N ASN A 24 -11.57 -15.80 15.74
CA ASN A 24 -11.70 -16.26 17.12
C ASN A 24 -11.90 -15.10 18.11
N GLU A 25 -11.23 -13.98 17.86
CA GLU A 25 -11.29 -12.80 18.73
C GLU A 25 -12.37 -11.80 18.29
N ASN A 26 -13.07 -12.08 17.20
CA ASN A 26 -14.02 -11.15 16.56
C ASN A 26 -13.44 -9.75 16.39
N ASN A 27 -12.16 -9.68 16.03
CA ASN A 27 -11.40 -8.45 15.82
C ASN A 27 -10.74 -8.46 14.44
N TYR A 28 -11.34 -7.74 13.50
CA TYR A 28 -10.94 -7.75 12.10
C TYR A 28 -10.06 -6.55 11.79
N VAL A 29 -8.93 -6.82 11.15
CA VAL A 29 -8.02 -5.80 10.62
C VAL A 29 -7.92 -5.90 9.11
N THR A 30 -7.80 -4.77 8.46
CA THR A 30 -7.53 -4.74 7.02
C THR A 30 -6.05 -4.95 6.78
N TYR A 31 -5.69 -5.74 5.78
CA TYR A 31 -4.29 -5.90 5.38
C TYR A 31 -4.13 -5.89 3.86
N GLU A 32 -2.97 -5.44 3.42
CA GLU A 32 -2.57 -5.46 2.02
C GLU A 32 -1.22 -6.16 1.84
N LEU A 33 -1.07 -6.85 0.71
CA LEU A 33 0.11 -7.60 0.34
C LEU A 33 0.82 -6.91 -0.81
N PHE A 34 2.08 -6.53 -0.60
CA PHE A 34 2.92 -5.91 -1.62
C PHE A 34 3.95 -6.90 -2.15
N ALA A 35 4.04 -7.04 -3.46
CA ALA A 35 5.14 -7.74 -4.10
C ALA A 35 6.29 -6.74 -4.33
N ARG A 36 7.50 -7.10 -3.92
CA ARG A 36 8.69 -6.34 -4.30
C ARG A 36 9.10 -6.74 -5.71
N THR A 37 8.89 -5.84 -6.66
CA THR A 37 9.19 -6.04 -8.09
C THR A 37 10.49 -5.39 -8.53
N VAL A 38 11.10 -4.61 -7.65
CA VAL A 38 12.34 -3.86 -7.89
C VAL A 38 13.36 -4.12 -6.79
N ASP A 39 14.60 -3.69 -6.97
CA ASP A 39 15.62 -3.82 -5.94
C ASP A 39 15.26 -3.01 -4.66
N LYS A 40 15.88 -3.39 -3.54
CA LYS A 40 15.61 -2.77 -2.23
C LYS A 40 15.81 -1.26 -2.22
N LYS A 41 16.84 -0.77 -2.90
CA LYS A 41 17.17 0.64 -2.94
C LYS A 41 16.10 1.45 -3.67
N GLN A 42 15.66 0.96 -4.82
CA GLN A 42 14.59 1.57 -5.60
C GLN A 42 13.25 1.49 -4.85
N TYR A 43 13.00 0.37 -4.15
CA TYR A 43 11.81 0.18 -3.33
C TYR A 43 11.73 1.21 -2.19
N ALA A 44 12.86 1.54 -1.56
CA ALA A 44 12.92 2.51 -0.48
C ALA A 44 12.80 3.99 -0.94
N HIS A 45 12.90 4.29 -2.24
CA HIS A 45 12.82 5.66 -2.76
C HIS A 45 11.51 6.36 -2.41
N THR A 46 10.39 5.64 -2.34
CA THR A 46 9.07 6.22 -2.05
C THR A 46 9.04 6.88 -0.67
N ILE A 47 9.53 6.17 0.34
CA ILE A 47 9.59 6.72 1.70
C ILE A 47 10.71 7.75 1.84
N GLN A 48 11.83 7.57 1.15
CA GLN A 48 12.92 8.53 1.13
C GLN A 48 12.48 9.89 0.60
N ALA A 49 11.67 9.93 -0.46
CA ALA A 49 11.11 11.16 -1.00
C ALA A 49 10.25 11.89 0.03
N ARG A 50 9.42 11.16 0.78
CA ARG A 50 8.59 11.72 1.87
C ARG A 50 9.42 12.24 3.03
N MET A 51 10.51 11.55 3.38
CA MET A 51 11.45 12.03 4.39
C MET A 51 12.13 13.35 3.96
N ARG A 52 12.57 13.44 2.72
CA ARG A 52 13.16 14.66 2.15
C ARG A 52 12.18 15.84 2.18
N SER A 53 10.92 15.58 1.91
CA SER A 53 9.84 16.58 1.96
C SER A 53 9.37 16.88 3.38
N LYS A 54 10.05 16.36 4.41
CA LYS A 54 9.69 16.53 5.84
C LYS A 54 8.28 16.08 6.22
N GLN A 55 7.71 15.17 5.42
CA GLN A 55 6.38 14.59 5.67
C GLN A 55 6.42 13.44 6.69
N VAL A 56 7.61 12.93 7.01
CA VAL A 56 7.82 11.87 7.99
C VAL A 56 8.51 12.46 9.21
N LYS A 57 7.94 12.19 10.38
CA LYS A 57 8.48 12.62 11.66
C LYS A 57 8.72 11.39 12.54
N PHE A 58 9.83 11.38 13.25
CA PHE A 58 10.19 10.32 14.16
C PHE A 58 10.28 10.87 15.60
N ASP A 59 9.81 10.08 16.55
CA ASP A 59 10.07 10.35 17.95
C ASP A 59 11.50 9.95 18.29
N LYS A 60 12.38 10.94 18.35
CA LYS A 60 13.82 10.74 18.65
C LYS A 60 14.08 10.29 20.08
N LYS A 61 13.10 10.38 20.98
CA LYS A 61 13.19 9.95 22.37
C LYS A 61 12.77 8.48 22.56
N ALA A 62 12.17 7.88 21.54
CA ALA A 62 11.76 6.48 21.60
C ALA A 62 12.98 5.57 21.65
N GLU A 63 12.91 4.52 22.47
CA GLU A 63 14.01 3.56 22.68
C GLU A 63 14.46 2.87 21.38
N TRP A 64 13.53 2.67 20.45
CA TRP A 64 13.81 2.03 19.16
C TRP A 64 14.52 2.94 18.17
N PHE A 65 14.47 4.29 18.36
CA PHE A 65 14.91 5.25 17.33
C PHE A 65 16.38 5.13 16.97
N GLN A 66 17.27 4.96 17.96
CA GLN A 66 18.72 4.87 17.71
C GLN A 66 19.08 3.66 16.85
N THR A 67 18.44 2.51 17.10
CA THR A 67 18.64 1.30 16.32
C THR A 67 18.15 1.49 14.89
N PHE A 68 16.97 2.06 14.74
CA PHE A 68 16.38 2.40 13.45
C PHE A 68 17.25 3.37 12.65
N GLU A 69 17.67 4.48 13.26
CA GLU A 69 18.53 5.49 12.60
C GLU A 69 19.85 4.87 12.14
N SER A 70 20.47 4.03 12.96
CA SER A 70 21.70 3.30 12.63
C SER A 70 21.52 2.38 11.44
N GLU A 71 20.42 1.64 11.36
CA GLU A 71 20.09 0.77 10.24
C GLU A 71 19.85 1.57 8.95
N MET A 72 19.09 2.67 9.01
CA MET A 72 18.86 3.58 7.89
C MET A 72 20.17 4.15 7.32
N HIS A 73 21.13 4.53 8.18
CA HIS A 73 22.41 5.08 7.73
C HIS A 73 23.33 4.04 7.07
N ARG A 74 23.22 2.77 7.46
CA ARG A 74 24.01 1.68 6.89
C ARG A 74 23.43 1.13 5.59
N PHE A 75 22.15 1.35 5.35
CA PHE A 75 21.49 0.89 4.13
C PHE A 75 22.12 1.56 2.87
N PRO A 76 22.36 0.83 1.78
CA PRO A 76 22.09 -0.59 1.53
C PRO A 76 23.29 -1.52 1.80
N ARG A 77 24.28 -1.11 2.56
CA ARG A 77 25.57 -1.82 2.74
C ARG A 77 25.49 -2.94 3.75
N ASP A 78 24.61 -2.83 4.74
CA ASP A 78 24.43 -3.82 5.78
C ASP A 78 23.40 -4.89 5.38
N ARG A 79 23.55 -6.07 5.97
CA ARG A 79 22.59 -7.18 5.81
C ARG A 79 21.34 -7.01 6.68
N LYS A 80 21.44 -6.22 7.75
CA LYS A 80 20.31 -5.90 8.62
C LYS A 80 19.58 -4.69 8.07
N ASP A 81 18.48 -4.95 7.39
CA ASP A 81 17.66 -3.95 6.74
C ASP A 81 16.14 -4.18 6.93
N ASP A 82 15.79 -4.96 7.95
CA ASP A 82 14.39 -5.33 8.22
C ASP A 82 13.50 -4.11 8.51
N GLN A 83 14.02 -3.12 9.25
CA GLN A 83 13.30 -1.89 9.55
C GLN A 83 13.22 -0.97 8.32
N VAL A 84 14.24 -0.99 7.46
CA VAL A 84 14.22 -0.28 6.17
C VAL A 84 13.16 -0.90 5.26
N ASP A 85 13.10 -2.22 5.17
CA ASP A 85 12.07 -2.93 4.40
C ASP A 85 10.66 -2.60 4.94
N ALA A 86 10.46 -2.60 6.24
CA ALA A 86 9.18 -2.27 6.86
C ALA A 86 8.71 -0.84 6.54
N ILE A 87 9.59 0.15 6.64
CA ILE A 87 9.23 1.54 6.34
C ILE A 87 9.07 1.79 4.84
N ALA A 88 9.77 1.04 3.99
CA ALA A 88 9.59 1.08 2.55
C ALA A 88 8.21 0.56 2.13
N ILE A 89 7.75 -0.55 2.72
CA ILE A 89 6.39 -1.07 2.53
C ILE A 89 5.35 -0.03 2.96
N LEU A 90 5.56 0.62 4.09
CA LEU A 90 4.70 1.71 4.55
C LEU A 90 4.64 2.85 3.53
N GLY A 91 5.78 3.23 2.96
CA GLY A 91 5.86 4.26 1.91
C GLY A 91 5.02 3.91 0.67
N HIS A 92 5.06 2.65 0.24
CA HIS A 92 4.25 2.15 -0.87
C HIS A 92 2.76 2.11 -0.53
N GLY A 93 2.41 1.66 0.68
CA GLY A 93 1.04 1.67 1.16
C GLY A 93 0.46 3.08 1.18
N LEU A 94 1.18 4.04 1.75
CA LEU A 94 0.77 5.44 1.79
C LEU A 94 0.61 6.05 0.38
N LYS A 95 1.49 5.71 -0.56
CA LYS A 95 1.36 6.16 -1.95
C LYS A 95 0.03 5.68 -2.54
N ARG A 96 -0.29 4.41 -2.38
CA ARG A 96 -1.52 3.81 -2.89
C ARG A 96 -2.78 4.45 -2.29
N PHE A 97 -2.76 4.81 -1.00
CA PHE A 97 -3.88 5.50 -0.35
C PHE A 97 -4.07 6.93 -0.84
N ILE A 98 -2.99 7.63 -1.15
CA ILE A 98 -3.07 9.03 -1.64
C ILE A 98 -3.48 9.06 -3.10
N GLU A 99 -3.09 8.05 -3.88
CA GLU A 99 -3.44 7.90 -5.30
C GLU A 99 -4.79 7.20 -5.50
N ALA A 100 -5.36 6.59 -4.46
CA ALA A 100 -6.69 6.01 -4.55
C ALA A 100 -7.73 7.13 -4.68
N PRO A 101 -8.64 7.02 -5.66
CA PRO A 101 -9.70 8.00 -5.80
C PRO A 101 -10.52 8.09 -4.51
N THR A 102 -10.93 9.29 -4.16
CA THR A 102 -11.87 9.47 -3.04
C THR A 102 -13.19 8.76 -3.37
N ALA A 103 -13.97 8.43 -2.35
CA ALA A 103 -15.27 7.80 -2.56
C ALA A 103 -16.19 8.61 -3.52
N LYS A 104 -16.00 9.93 -3.57
CA LYS A 104 -16.72 10.82 -4.48
C LYS A 104 -16.21 10.69 -5.91
N GLU A 105 -14.90 10.67 -6.11
CA GLU A 105 -14.28 10.49 -7.43
C GLU A 105 -14.59 9.11 -8.01
N ALA A 106 -14.52 8.06 -7.18
CA ALA A 106 -14.88 6.70 -7.59
C ALA A 106 -16.37 6.58 -7.97
N ALA A 107 -17.27 7.27 -7.27
CA ALA A 107 -18.68 7.30 -7.60
C ALA A 107 -18.95 8.08 -8.90
N GLU A 108 -18.19 9.14 -9.15
CA GLU A 108 -18.28 9.94 -10.37
C GLU A 108 -17.75 9.18 -11.60
N GLU A 109 -16.62 8.46 -11.45
CA GLU A 109 -16.09 7.57 -12.49
C GLU A 109 -17.08 6.45 -12.82
N ALA A 110 -17.64 5.78 -11.81
CA ALA A 110 -18.64 4.73 -12.01
C ALA A 110 -19.90 5.26 -12.72
N TYR A 111 -20.36 6.45 -12.38
CA TYR A 111 -21.48 7.10 -13.06
C TYR A 111 -21.16 7.45 -14.52
N GLN A 112 -19.95 7.92 -14.79
CA GLN A 112 -19.50 8.24 -16.14
C GLN A 112 -19.37 7.00 -17.02
N GLU A 113 -18.86 5.88 -16.44
CA GLU A 113 -18.81 4.59 -17.13
C GLU A 113 -20.22 4.07 -17.46
N GLU A 114 -21.17 4.19 -16.53
CA GLU A 114 -22.57 3.79 -16.76
C GLU A 114 -23.24 4.62 -17.87
N VAL A 115 -23.04 5.94 -17.86
CA VAL A 115 -23.54 6.84 -18.93
C VAL A 115 -22.89 6.50 -20.26
N ALA A 116 -21.59 6.24 -20.32
CA ALA A 116 -20.91 5.88 -21.55
C ALA A 116 -21.40 4.54 -22.11
N MET A 117 -21.69 3.55 -21.26
CA MET A 117 -22.32 2.29 -21.68
C MET A 117 -23.72 2.50 -22.24
N PHE A 118 -24.51 3.36 -21.62
CA PHE A 118 -25.85 3.68 -22.09
C PHE A 118 -25.86 4.39 -23.46
N ASP A 119 -24.95 5.33 -23.68
CA ASP A 119 -24.78 6.02 -24.95
C ASP A 119 -24.31 5.08 -26.07
N MET A 120 -23.48 4.09 -25.76
CA MET A 120 -23.08 3.08 -26.72
C MET A 120 -24.27 2.17 -27.14
N ASP A 121 -25.15 1.85 -26.21
CA ASP A 121 -26.32 1.00 -26.47
C ASP A 121 -27.40 1.75 -27.27
N THR A 122 -27.67 3.03 -26.98
CA THR A 122 -28.55 3.88 -27.74
C THR A 122 -28.03 4.18 -29.16
N GLY A 123 -26.68 4.29 -29.33
CA GLY A 123 -26.06 4.40 -30.65
C GLY A 123 -26.24 3.16 -31.52
N ARG A 124 -26.34 1.97 -30.94
CA ARG A 124 -26.62 0.71 -31.66
C ARG A 124 -28.08 0.61 -32.07
N SER A 125 -28.98 1.06 -31.24
CA SER A 125 -30.41 1.04 -31.58
C SER A 125 -30.77 2.01 -32.72
N ALA A 126 -30.05 3.13 -32.86
CA ALA A 126 -30.20 4.06 -34.00
C ALA A 126 -29.72 3.45 -35.33
N TYR A 127 -28.83 2.43 -35.27
CA TYR A 127 -28.34 1.76 -36.49
C TYR A 127 -29.25 0.59 -36.96
N THR A 128 -30.10 0.07 -36.10
CA THR A 128 -31.08 -0.99 -36.40
C THR A 128 -32.49 -0.45 -36.63
N GLY A 129 -32.67 0.87 -36.69
CA GLY A 129 -33.92 1.57 -36.98
C GLY A 129 -34.31 1.51 -38.47
N TYR A 130 -34.25 0.31 -39.03
CA TYR A 130 -34.94 0.01 -40.26
C TYR A 130 -36.29 -0.59 -39.93
#